data_613873fd193cd307f1735649404f2f84
#
_entry.id   613873fd193cd307f1735649404f2f84
#
_cell.length_a   1.000
_cell.length_b   1.000
_cell.length_c   1.000
_cell.angle_alpha   90.00
_cell.angle_beta   90.00
_cell.angle_gamma   90.00
#
_symmetry.space_group_name_H-M   'P 1'
#
loop_
_entity.id
_entity.type
_entity.pdbx_description
1 polymer ?
#
loop_
_entity_poly.entity_id
_entity_poly.type
_entity_poly.pdbx_seq_one_letter_code
_entity_poly.pdbx_strand_id
1 'polypeptide(L)'
;MILGFDIGNTHIVPIFYNEDGNILATFRIPTHLEFTEDTLFIMLNEFAKSKNLEISNIKNIIVSSVVPNINENFIRLGKKYFEIDPTFVTLDNVENKIKEIKIFPNMERGLGADRIVDILAVKKLYPEKELLIIDFGTATTFDMIKDSTYMGGCIIPGIALSINALFSNTAALPKIEFTEPETVLGINTASQINAGIFYGNVGSIKELILQYKKFFPNAYVIATGGQGEKISEYIEQINEYVPKLGEMGIFEFYRLNFLKENSDGIWWKGITVKNERNNERYINWFNI
;
A
#
# COMPACT_ATOMS: atom_id res chain seq x y z
N MET A 1 9.24 -19.55 5.28
CA MET A 1 9.00 -18.08 5.29
C MET A 1 9.03 -17.50 3.88
N ILE A 2 8.35 -16.38 3.69
CA ILE A 2 8.38 -15.57 2.47
C ILE A 2 8.91 -14.18 2.84
N LEU A 3 9.79 -13.61 2.01
CA LEU A 3 10.27 -12.25 2.15
C LEU A 3 9.62 -11.38 1.07
N GLY A 4 8.80 -10.44 1.49
CA GLY A 4 8.22 -9.41 0.64
C GLY A 4 9.01 -8.11 0.71
N PHE A 5 9.02 -7.35 -0.36
CA PHE A 5 9.50 -5.97 -0.38
C PHE A 5 8.43 -5.08 -1.00
N ASP A 6 8.01 -4.05 -0.26
CA ASP A 6 7.30 -2.92 -0.81
C ASP A 6 8.29 -1.77 -0.99
N ILE A 7 8.55 -1.39 -2.25
CA ILE A 7 9.55 -0.41 -2.65
C ILE A 7 8.86 0.81 -3.21
N GLY A 8 8.57 1.74 -2.32
CA GLY A 8 8.03 3.06 -2.66
C GLY A 8 9.12 4.13 -2.87
N ASN A 9 8.70 5.28 -3.39
CA ASN A 9 9.61 6.42 -3.61
C ASN A 9 10.23 6.99 -2.31
N THR A 10 9.60 6.77 -1.16
CA THR A 10 10.06 7.31 0.14
C THR A 10 10.69 6.24 1.02
N HIS A 11 10.12 5.06 1.05
CA HIS A 11 10.58 3.95 1.90
C HIS A 11 10.57 2.63 1.14
N ILE A 12 11.50 1.77 1.55
CA ILE A 12 11.53 0.34 1.26
C ILE A 12 11.06 -0.35 2.53
N VAL A 13 10.09 -1.24 2.41
CA VAL A 13 9.52 -1.99 3.55
C VAL A 13 9.76 -3.48 3.31
N PRO A 14 10.77 -4.10 3.94
CA PRO A 14 10.90 -5.55 4.00
C PRO A 14 9.84 -6.14 4.92
N ILE A 15 9.22 -7.24 4.48
CA ILE A 15 8.12 -7.89 5.19
C ILE A 15 8.42 -9.39 5.26
N PHE A 16 8.48 -9.94 6.47
CA PHE A 16 8.65 -11.35 6.71
C PHE A 16 7.28 -11.98 6.97
N TYR A 17 6.91 -12.97 6.14
CA TYR A 17 5.66 -13.71 6.30
C TYR A 17 5.93 -15.16 6.71
N ASN A 18 5.02 -15.72 7.51
CA ASN A 18 4.94 -17.17 7.65
C ASN A 18 4.26 -17.79 6.41
N GLU A 19 4.10 -19.10 6.40
CA GLU A 19 3.48 -19.83 5.29
C GLU A 19 1.97 -19.56 5.16
N ASP A 20 1.33 -19.09 6.23
CA ASP A 20 -0.09 -18.70 6.26
C ASP A 20 -0.33 -17.24 5.85
N GLY A 21 0.74 -16.46 5.63
CA GLY A 21 0.67 -15.05 5.25
C GLY A 21 0.61 -14.07 6.42
N ASN A 22 0.74 -14.53 7.66
CA ASN A 22 0.85 -13.61 8.77
C ASN A 22 2.18 -12.88 8.73
N ILE A 23 2.14 -11.58 8.94
CA ILE A 23 3.34 -10.74 9.02
C ILE A 23 4.03 -11.00 10.35
N LEU A 24 5.22 -11.62 10.28
CA LEU A 24 6.05 -11.90 11.44
C LEU A 24 6.83 -10.66 11.88
N ALA A 25 7.34 -9.89 10.93
CA ALA A 25 8.08 -8.66 11.19
C ALA A 25 8.15 -7.79 9.94
N THR A 26 8.31 -6.48 10.16
CA THR A 26 8.55 -5.50 9.12
C THR A 26 9.32 -4.31 9.69
N PHE A 27 10.08 -3.61 8.85
CA PHE A 27 10.76 -2.37 9.19
C PHE A 27 10.84 -1.46 7.96
N ARG A 28 11.35 -0.24 8.13
CA ARG A 28 11.43 0.74 7.05
C ARG A 28 12.87 1.17 6.80
N ILE A 29 13.26 1.23 5.53
CA ILE A 29 14.53 1.76 5.06
C ILE A 29 14.21 2.95 4.15
N PRO A 30 14.82 4.13 4.33
CA PRO A 30 14.63 5.24 3.40
C PRO A 30 15.13 4.87 2.00
N THR A 31 14.31 5.09 0.96
CA THR A 31 14.65 4.71 -0.42
C THR A 31 15.82 5.54 -1.00
N HIS A 32 16.03 6.77 -0.49
CA HIS A 32 17.10 7.65 -0.95
C HIS A 32 18.51 7.29 -0.39
N LEU A 33 18.61 6.30 0.50
CA LEU A 33 19.91 5.80 0.95
C LEU A 33 20.58 5.04 -0.18
N GLU A 34 21.86 5.33 -0.41
CA GLU A 34 22.69 4.48 -1.26
C GLU A 34 23.02 3.20 -0.53
N PHE A 35 22.68 2.06 -1.12
CA PHE A 35 22.97 0.75 -0.56
C PHE A 35 23.29 -0.25 -1.68
N THR A 36 24.10 -1.24 -1.32
CA THR A 36 24.36 -2.41 -2.14
C THR A 36 23.52 -3.59 -1.64
N GLU A 37 23.50 -4.68 -2.40
CA GLU A 37 22.90 -5.94 -1.95
C GLU A 37 23.52 -6.43 -0.62
N ASP A 38 24.81 -6.14 -0.39
CA ASP A 38 25.51 -6.54 0.84
C ASP A 38 25.02 -5.75 2.05
N THR A 39 24.88 -4.44 1.90
CA THR A 39 24.33 -3.56 2.96
C THR A 39 22.91 -3.98 3.30
N LEU A 40 22.09 -4.22 2.28
CA LEU A 40 20.70 -4.65 2.45
C LEU A 40 20.62 -6.00 3.16
N PHE A 41 21.48 -6.96 2.78
CA PHE A 41 21.56 -8.25 3.47
C PHE A 41 21.92 -8.11 4.95
N ILE A 42 22.92 -7.28 5.29
CA ILE A 42 23.29 -7.04 6.69
C ILE A 42 22.12 -6.47 7.48
N MET A 43 21.41 -5.47 6.94
CA MET A 43 20.22 -4.89 7.59
C MET A 43 19.13 -5.93 7.84
N LEU A 44 18.82 -6.75 6.82
CA LEU A 44 17.82 -7.82 6.92
C LEU A 44 18.20 -8.86 7.96
N ASN A 45 19.44 -9.31 7.94
CA ASN A 45 19.94 -10.35 8.84
C ASN A 45 19.91 -9.89 10.31
N GLU A 46 20.42 -8.69 10.59
CA GLU A 46 20.42 -8.16 11.95
C GLU A 46 19.01 -7.89 12.47
N PHE A 47 18.11 -7.38 11.61
CA PHE A 47 16.72 -7.20 11.98
C PHE A 47 16.02 -8.55 12.24
N ALA A 48 16.20 -9.54 11.36
CA ALA A 48 15.62 -10.87 11.53
C ALA A 48 16.10 -11.52 12.83
N LYS A 49 17.40 -11.46 13.13
CA LYS A 49 17.95 -11.94 14.42
C LYS A 49 17.28 -11.26 15.63
N SER A 50 17.08 -9.95 15.56
CA SER A 50 16.42 -9.20 16.65
C SER A 50 14.97 -9.65 16.91
N LYS A 51 14.35 -10.32 15.93
CA LYS A 51 12.99 -10.87 15.98
C LYS A 51 12.96 -12.40 16.12
N ASN A 52 14.12 -13.03 16.36
CA ASN A 52 14.28 -14.48 16.44
C ASN A 52 13.81 -15.19 15.15
N LEU A 53 14.01 -14.55 13.99
CA LEU A 53 13.70 -15.12 12.68
C LEU A 53 14.99 -15.62 12.02
N GLU A 54 14.93 -16.80 11.43
CA GLU A 54 16.06 -17.39 10.67
C GLU A 54 15.89 -17.11 9.19
N ILE A 55 16.74 -16.26 8.61
CA ILE A 55 16.69 -15.90 7.19
C ILE A 55 16.95 -17.07 6.24
N SER A 56 17.61 -18.11 6.70
CA SER A 56 17.78 -19.38 5.96
C SER A 56 16.45 -20.10 5.66
N ASN A 57 15.39 -19.78 6.40
CA ASN A 57 14.04 -20.33 6.16
C ASN A 57 13.27 -19.58 5.05
N ILE A 58 13.85 -18.53 4.44
CA ILE A 58 13.23 -17.83 3.32
C ILE A 58 13.26 -18.73 2.08
N LYS A 59 12.09 -18.99 1.51
CA LYS A 59 11.92 -19.85 0.32
C LYS A 59 11.55 -19.07 -0.94
N ASN A 60 10.98 -17.87 -0.79
CA ASN A 60 10.55 -17.02 -1.89
C ASN A 60 10.79 -15.55 -1.53
N ILE A 61 11.11 -14.76 -2.56
CA ILE A 61 11.26 -13.31 -2.48
C ILE A 61 10.31 -12.67 -3.48
N ILE A 62 9.42 -11.81 -3.00
CA ILE A 62 8.44 -11.08 -3.81
C ILE A 62 8.74 -9.59 -3.70
N VAL A 63 8.79 -8.90 -4.83
CA VAL A 63 9.15 -7.49 -4.90
C VAL A 63 8.05 -6.70 -5.59
N SER A 64 7.37 -5.84 -4.84
CA SER A 64 6.54 -4.75 -5.35
C SER A 64 7.41 -3.49 -5.42
N SER A 65 7.65 -2.96 -6.60
CA SER A 65 8.56 -1.82 -6.78
C SER A 65 8.02 -0.80 -7.77
N VAL A 66 8.03 0.47 -7.34
CA VAL A 66 7.82 1.65 -8.20
C VAL A 66 9.11 2.47 -8.39
N VAL A 67 10.27 1.88 -8.05
CA VAL A 67 11.59 2.51 -8.18
C VAL A 67 12.54 1.62 -8.99
N PRO A 68 12.42 1.59 -10.32
CA PRO A 68 13.17 0.65 -11.17
C PRO A 68 14.69 0.71 -11.00
N ASN A 69 15.24 1.89 -10.70
CA ASN A 69 16.69 2.11 -10.63
C ASN A 69 17.40 1.29 -9.55
N ILE A 70 16.69 0.82 -8.53
CA ILE A 70 17.28 0.02 -7.44
C ILE A 70 16.91 -1.46 -7.52
N ASN A 71 16.08 -1.87 -8.47
CA ASN A 71 15.61 -3.25 -8.59
C ASN A 71 16.76 -4.26 -8.73
N GLU A 72 17.83 -3.87 -9.40
CA GLU A 72 19.01 -4.72 -9.59
C GLU A 72 19.65 -5.15 -8.25
N ASN A 73 19.61 -4.29 -7.22
CA ASN A 73 20.14 -4.63 -5.89
C ASN A 73 19.34 -5.76 -5.24
N PHE A 74 18.02 -5.83 -5.48
CA PHE A 74 17.16 -6.89 -4.98
C PHE A 74 17.35 -8.21 -5.73
N ILE A 75 17.60 -8.13 -7.05
CA ILE A 75 17.96 -9.32 -7.85
C ILE A 75 19.26 -9.92 -7.35
N ARG A 76 20.29 -9.09 -7.14
CA ARG A 76 21.59 -9.54 -6.62
C ARG A 76 21.48 -10.06 -5.20
N LEU A 77 20.71 -9.40 -4.33
CA LEU A 77 20.43 -9.86 -2.98
C LEU A 77 19.86 -11.27 -2.98
N GLY A 78 18.83 -11.51 -3.76
CA GLY A 78 18.16 -12.81 -3.85
C GLY A 78 19.13 -13.91 -4.33
N LYS A 79 19.84 -13.66 -5.43
CA LYS A 79 20.78 -14.63 -6.02
C LYS A 79 21.97 -14.92 -5.12
N LYS A 80 22.58 -13.88 -4.55
CA LYS A 80 23.85 -14.00 -3.82
C LYS A 80 23.69 -14.61 -2.43
N TYR A 81 22.63 -14.26 -1.72
CA TYR A 81 22.49 -14.61 -0.31
C TYR A 81 21.40 -15.65 -0.02
N PHE A 82 20.47 -15.83 -0.93
CA PHE A 82 19.35 -16.75 -0.74
C PHE A 82 19.26 -17.84 -1.81
N GLU A 83 20.03 -17.74 -2.89
CA GLU A 83 19.96 -18.62 -4.06
C GLU A 83 18.54 -18.61 -4.69
N ILE A 84 17.84 -17.48 -4.59
CA ILE A 84 16.47 -17.27 -5.06
C ILE A 84 16.47 -16.16 -6.11
N ASP A 85 15.80 -16.39 -7.24
CA ASP A 85 15.43 -15.33 -8.18
C ASP A 85 14.18 -14.61 -7.65
N PRO A 86 14.25 -13.31 -7.28
CA PRO A 86 13.11 -12.56 -6.82
C PRO A 86 12.04 -12.41 -7.90
N THR A 87 10.79 -12.57 -7.51
CA THR A 87 9.66 -12.38 -8.42
C THR A 87 9.08 -10.99 -8.24
N PHE A 88 9.13 -10.19 -9.30
CA PHE A 88 8.57 -8.84 -9.30
C PHE A 88 7.08 -8.85 -9.59
N VAL A 89 6.36 -8.01 -8.85
CA VAL A 89 4.95 -7.73 -9.13
C VAL A 89 4.87 -6.89 -10.39
N THR A 90 4.33 -7.47 -11.43
CA THR A 90 4.08 -6.83 -12.73
C THR A 90 2.71 -7.22 -13.24
N LEU A 91 2.16 -6.39 -14.12
CA LEU A 91 0.87 -6.69 -14.74
C LEU A 91 0.90 -8.01 -15.51
N ASP A 92 1.98 -8.29 -16.25
CA ASP A 92 2.14 -9.53 -17.02
C ASP A 92 2.15 -10.77 -16.10
N ASN A 93 2.73 -10.67 -14.90
CA ASN A 93 2.71 -11.76 -13.94
C ASN A 93 1.34 -11.97 -13.30
N VAL A 94 0.50 -10.93 -13.31
CA VAL A 94 -0.87 -10.98 -12.80
C VAL A 94 -1.84 -11.48 -13.89
N GLU A 95 -1.86 -10.88 -15.08
CA GLU A 95 -2.79 -11.23 -16.16
C GLU A 95 -2.64 -12.68 -16.65
N ASN A 96 -1.42 -13.19 -16.74
CA ASN A 96 -1.15 -14.52 -17.24
C ASN A 96 -1.43 -15.65 -16.25
N LYS A 97 -1.44 -15.34 -14.95
CA LYS A 97 -1.58 -16.32 -13.86
C LYS A 97 -2.87 -16.14 -13.06
N ILE A 98 -3.44 -14.94 -13.08
CA ILE A 98 -4.61 -14.58 -12.31
C ILE A 98 -5.70 -14.14 -13.29
N LYS A 99 -6.62 -15.04 -13.61
CA LYS A 99 -7.80 -14.74 -14.44
C LYS A 99 -8.74 -13.70 -13.80
N GLU A 100 -8.39 -13.16 -12.66
CA GLU A 100 -9.26 -12.40 -11.77
C GLU A 100 -9.18 -10.89 -11.96
N ILE A 101 -8.12 -10.34 -12.59
CA ILE A 101 -8.01 -8.91 -12.86
C ILE A 101 -7.89 -8.68 -14.35
N LYS A 102 -8.93 -8.09 -14.93
CA LYS A 102 -8.91 -7.58 -16.29
C LYS A 102 -8.58 -6.09 -16.25
N ILE A 103 -7.90 -5.61 -17.26
CA ILE A 103 -7.71 -4.18 -17.47
C ILE A 103 -8.73 -3.70 -18.49
N PHE A 104 -9.27 -2.51 -18.26
CA PHE A 104 -10.21 -1.90 -19.20
C PHE A 104 -9.56 -1.77 -20.58
N PRO A 105 -10.26 -2.15 -21.67
CA PRO A 105 -9.72 -2.09 -23.02
C PRO A 105 -9.17 -0.69 -23.35
N ASN A 106 -7.99 -0.63 -23.98
CA ASN A 106 -7.26 0.59 -24.37
C ASN A 106 -6.57 1.36 -23.22
N MET A 107 -6.46 0.81 -22.04
CA MET A 107 -5.63 1.40 -21.00
C MET A 107 -4.15 1.05 -21.25
N GLU A 108 -3.26 2.04 -21.09
CA GLU A 108 -1.83 1.80 -21.14
C GLU A 108 -1.39 0.82 -20.05
N ARG A 109 -0.46 -0.09 -20.37
CA ARG A 109 0.04 -1.13 -19.45
C ARG A 109 1.02 -0.61 -18.39
N GLY A 110 0.79 0.59 -17.88
CA GLY A 110 1.67 1.28 -16.94
C GLY A 110 1.18 1.31 -15.48
N LEU A 111 0.41 0.30 -15.03
CA LEU A 111 -0.04 0.27 -13.64
C LEU A 111 1.13 -0.04 -12.70
N GLY A 112 1.35 0.81 -11.70
CA GLY A 112 2.39 0.63 -10.69
C GLY A 112 2.19 -0.65 -9.86
N ALA A 113 3.30 -1.25 -9.41
CA ALA A 113 3.27 -2.48 -8.63
C ALA A 113 2.52 -2.30 -7.29
N ASP A 114 2.66 -1.14 -6.65
CA ASP A 114 1.93 -0.72 -5.45
C ASP A 114 0.40 -0.82 -5.64
N ARG A 115 -0.11 -0.28 -6.76
CA ARG A 115 -1.54 -0.32 -7.08
C ARG A 115 -2.01 -1.74 -7.43
N ILE A 116 -1.16 -2.55 -8.07
CA ILE A 116 -1.46 -3.96 -8.37
C ILE A 116 -1.67 -4.74 -7.07
N VAL A 117 -0.78 -4.61 -6.10
CA VAL A 117 -0.90 -5.34 -4.83
C VAL A 117 -2.13 -4.91 -4.04
N ASP A 118 -2.45 -3.61 -4.01
CA ASP A 118 -3.66 -3.12 -3.37
C ASP A 118 -4.94 -3.71 -4.01
N ILE A 119 -4.98 -3.78 -5.34
CA ILE A 119 -6.10 -4.40 -6.09
C ILE A 119 -6.22 -5.89 -5.72
N LEU A 120 -5.11 -6.62 -5.65
CA LEU A 120 -5.12 -8.04 -5.26
C LEU A 120 -5.67 -8.22 -3.86
N ALA A 121 -5.23 -7.40 -2.90
CA ALA A 121 -5.68 -7.46 -1.52
C ALA A 121 -7.19 -7.20 -1.39
N VAL A 122 -7.69 -6.10 -1.98
CA VAL A 122 -9.12 -5.77 -1.86
C VAL A 122 -10.01 -6.77 -2.58
N LYS A 123 -9.58 -7.32 -3.70
CA LYS A 123 -10.32 -8.39 -4.40
C LYS A 123 -10.44 -9.64 -3.54
N LYS A 124 -9.41 -9.96 -2.78
CA LYS A 124 -9.44 -11.08 -1.81
C LYS A 124 -10.37 -10.79 -0.64
N LEU A 125 -10.33 -9.55 -0.11
CA LEU A 125 -11.16 -9.16 1.04
C LEU A 125 -12.64 -8.96 0.69
N TYR A 126 -12.93 -8.45 -0.53
CA TYR A 126 -14.27 -8.04 -0.96
C TYR A 126 -14.59 -8.53 -2.38
N PRO A 127 -14.63 -9.85 -2.62
CA PRO A 127 -14.69 -10.42 -3.97
C PRO A 127 -15.91 -9.97 -4.79
N GLU A 128 -17.04 -9.68 -4.13
CA GLU A 128 -18.32 -9.37 -4.79
C GLU A 128 -18.64 -7.86 -4.87
N LYS A 129 -17.73 -6.97 -4.38
CA LYS A 129 -18.01 -5.53 -4.33
C LYS A 129 -17.42 -4.79 -5.53
N GLU A 130 -18.11 -3.72 -5.97
CA GLU A 130 -17.47 -2.63 -6.70
C GLU A 130 -16.62 -1.85 -5.69
N LEU A 131 -15.34 -1.61 -6.00
CA LEU A 131 -14.36 -1.11 -5.05
C LEU A 131 -13.71 0.17 -5.54
N LEU A 132 -13.69 1.21 -4.72
CA LEU A 132 -12.84 2.39 -4.89
C LEU A 132 -11.76 2.37 -3.81
N ILE A 133 -10.52 2.15 -4.20
CA ILE A 133 -9.36 2.14 -3.30
C ILE A 133 -8.77 3.54 -3.29
N ILE A 134 -8.44 4.05 -2.10
CA ILE A 134 -7.74 5.31 -1.90
C ILE A 134 -6.49 5.01 -1.07
N ASP A 135 -5.31 5.06 -1.69
CA ASP A 135 -4.04 4.92 -0.96
C ASP A 135 -3.43 6.28 -0.66
N PHE A 136 -3.23 6.55 0.62
CA PHE A 136 -2.62 7.77 1.15
C PHE A 136 -1.10 7.61 1.31
N GLY A 137 -0.42 7.45 0.20
CA GLY A 137 1.03 7.34 0.10
C GLY A 137 1.77 8.64 -0.16
N THR A 138 2.92 8.56 -0.82
CA THR A 138 3.69 9.73 -1.33
C THR A 138 2.84 10.55 -2.30
N ALA A 139 2.15 9.89 -3.21
CA ALA A 139 0.98 10.39 -3.91
C ALA A 139 -0.27 9.77 -3.28
N THR A 140 -1.41 10.42 -3.38
CA THR A 140 -2.70 9.79 -3.06
C THR A 140 -3.29 9.27 -4.36
N THR A 141 -3.48 7.95 -4.45
CA THR A 141 -4.04 7.29 -5.63
C THR A 141 -5.48 6.87 -5.40
N PHE A 142 -6.24 6.82 -6.49
CA PHE A 142 -7.61 6.35 -6.51
C PHE A 142 -7.71 5.27 -7.58
N ASP A 143 -8.20 4.10 -7.23
CA ASP A 143 -8.28 2.93 -8.10
C ASP A 143 -9.69 2.34 -8.08
N MET A 144 -10.36 2.34 -9.24
CA MET A 144 -11.72 1.82 -9.35
C MET A 144 -11.72 0.41 -9.95
N ILE A 145 -12.33 -0.52 -9.25
CA ILE A 145 -12.51 -1.91 -9.69
C ILE A 145 -14.00 -2.23 -9.75
N LYS A 146 -14.42 -2.77 -10.89
CA LYS A 146 -15.78 -3.27 -11.11
C LYS A 146 -15.74 -4.59 -11.85
N ASP A 147 -16.51 -5.58 -11.40
CA ASP A 147 -16.64 -6.90 -12.03
C ASP A 147 -15.27 -7.51 -12.37
N SER A 148 -14.34 -7.49 -11.40
CA SER A 148 -12.94 -7.91 -11.54
C SER A 148 -12.16 -7.17 -12.64
N THR A 149 -12.64 -6.01 -13.06
CA THR A 149 -11.98 -5.19 -14.07
C THR A 149 -11.47 -3.90 -13.41
N TYR A 150 -10.19 -3.60 -13.60
CA TYR A 150 -9.64 -2.30 -13.24
C TYR A 150 -10.14 -1.25 -14.24
N MET A 151 -10.91 -0.30 -13.76
CA MET A 151 -11.61 0.70 -14.56
C MET A 151 -10.82 2.00 -14.75
N GLY A 152 -9.68 2.12 -14.08
CA GLY A 152 -8.88 3.33 -14.07
C GLY A 152 -8.90 4.04 -12.72
N GLY A 153 -8.22 5.16 -12.67
CA GLY A 153 -8.05 5.91 -11.43
C GLY A 153 -7.59 7.33 -11.65
N CYS A 154 -7.30 8.02 -10.56
CA CYS A 154 -6.61 9.30 -10.59
C CYS A 154 -5.52 9.36 -9.52
N ILE A 155 -4.62 10.32 -9.67
CA ILE A 155 -3.48 10.52 -8.77
C ILE A 155 -3.43 12.00 -8.40
N ILE A 156 -3.35 12.28 -7.11
CA ILE A 156 -3.12 13.63 -6.60
C ILE A 156 -1.88 13.66 -5.71
N PRO A 157 -1.26 14.82 -5.46
CA PRO A 157 -0.15 14.91 -4.53
C PRO A 157 -0.57 14.47 -3.12
N GLY A 158 0.23 13.59 -2.49
CA GLY A 158 0.04 13.25 -1.09
C GLY A 158 0.42 14.42 -0.17
N ILE A 159 0.06 14.32 1.11
CA ILE A 159 0.24 15.39 2.10
C ILE A 159 1.70 15.82 2.22
N ALA A 160 2.61 14.85 2.43
CA ALA A 160 4.03 15.16 2.59
C ALA A 160 4.63 15.78 1.32
N LEU A 161 4.20 15.31 0.15
CA LEU A 161 4.63 15.88 -1.13
C LEU A 161 4.11 17.32 -1.29
N SER A 162 2.87 17.58 -0.92
CA SER A 162 2.27 18.94 -0.97
C SER A 162 2.99 19.93 -0.05
N ILE A 163 3.32 19.53 1.18
CA ILE A 163 4.10 20.35 2.11
C ILE A 163 5.49 20.61 1.55
N ASN A 164 6.18 19.58 1.07
CA ASN A 164 7.51 19.72 0.50
C ASN A 164 7.52 20.61 -0.74
N ALA A 165 6.47 20.56 -1.58
CA ALA A 165 6.35 21.40 -2.75
C ALA A 165 6.23 22.88 -2.37
N LEU A 166 5.47 23.22 -1.33
CA LEU A 166 5.40 24.59 -0.81
C LEU A 166 6.76 25.08 -0.27
N PHE A 167 7.44 24.23 0.51
CA PHE A 167 8.76 24.57 1.06
C PHE A 167 9.82 24.74 -0.03
N SER A 168 9.91 23.81 -0.99
CA SER A 168 10.98 23.78 -1.98
C SER A 168 10.83 24.83 -3.08
N ASN A 169 9.59 25.30 -3.34
CA ASN A 169 9.31 26.23 -4.44
C ASN A 169 8.97 27.66 -3.98
N THR A 170 9.20 27.98 -2.70
CA THR A 170 8.97 29.32 -2.17
C THR A 170 10.16 29.80 -1.34
N ALA A 171 10.45 31.08 -1.38
CA ALA A 171 11.62 31.66 -0.71
C ALA A 171 11.45 31.78 0.83
N ALA A 172 10.21 31.82 1.33
CA ALA A 172 9.93 32.22 2.71
C ALA A 172 9.09 31.23 3.52
N LEU A 173 8.53 30.20 2.89
CA LEU A 173 7.74 29.22 3.63
C LEU A 173 8.65 28.23 4.37
N PRO A 174 8.43 27.99 5.68
CA PRO A 174 9.23 27.05 6.45
C PRO A 174 8.86 25.60 6.10
N LYS A 175 9.81 24.68 6.29
CA LYS A 175 9.50 23.25 6.35
C LYS A 175 8.77 22.98 7.67
N ILE A 176 7.60 22.35 7.56
CA ILE A 176 6.76 22.04 8.71
C ILE A 176 6.55 20.54 8.84
N GLU A 177 6.23 20.08 10.04
CA GLU A 177 5.65 18.76 10.26
C GLU A 177 4.13 18.86 10.06
N PHE A 178 3.56 17.82 9.43
CA PHE A 178 2.12 17.71 9.28
C PHE A 178 1.47 17.42 10.64
N THR A 179 0.56 18.29 11.02
CA THR A 179 -0.27 18.12 12.23
C THR A 179 -1.73 18.40 11.87
N GLU A 180 -2.62 17.73 12.57
CA GLU A 180 -4.05 18.00 12.46
C GLU A 180 -4.34 19.42 12.97
N PRO A 181 -4.99 20.28 12.17
CA PRO A 181 -5.28 21.64 12.59
C PRO A 181 -6.52 21.68 13.51
N GLU A 182 -6.48 22.47 14.55
CA GLU A 182 -7.64 22.72 15.43
C GLU A 182 -8.78 23.43 14.69
N THR A 183 -8.44 24.27 13.73
CA THR A 183 -9.39 25.07 12.94
C THR A 183 -8.80 25.42 11.57
N VAL A 184 -9.64 25.80 10.62
CA VAL A 184 -9.23 26.30 9.31
C VAL A 184 -8.49 27.65 9.38
N LEU A 185 -8.66 28.40 10.48
CA LEU A 185 -8.04 29.70 10.67
C LEU A 185 -6.67 29.57 11.35
N GLY A 186 -5.62 29.36 10.55
CA GLY A 186 -4.24 29.40 11.03
C GLY A 186 -3.81 30.81 11.44
N ILE A 187 -3.16 30.94 12.59
CA ILE A 187 -2.71 32.21 13.16
C ILE A 187 -1.23 32.53 12.87
N ASN A 188 -0.50 31.59 12.31
CA ASN A 188 0.89 31.74 11.87
C ASN A 188 1.11 30.93 10.60
N THR A 189 2.23 31.14 9.91
CA THR A 189 2.52 30.46 8.63
C THR A 189 2.43 28.94 8.70
N ALA A 190 2.95 28.32 9.77
CA ALA A 190 2.93 26.87 9.93
C ALA A 190 1.50 26.33 10.08
N SER A 191 0.68 26.97 10.95
CA SER A 191 -0.73 26.57 11.12
C SER A 191 -1.59 26.86 9.90
N GLN A 192 -1.28 27.94 9.14
CA GLN A 192 -1.96 28.23 7.87
C GLN A 192 -1.66 27.16 6.80
N ILE A 193 -0.40 26.72 6.68
CA ILE A 193 -0.01 25.65 5.76
C ILE A 193 -0.70 24.35 6.18
N ASN A 194 -0.64 23.97 7.47
CA ASN A 194 -1.29 22.76 7.97
C ASN A 194 -2.80 22.78 7.71
N ALA A 195 -3.48 23.86 8.01
CA ALA A 195 -4.91 23.98 7.76
C ALA A 195 -5.25 23.88 6.28
N GLY A 196 -4.52 24.59 5.41
CA GLY A 196 -4.73 24.55 3.96
C GLY A 196 -4.52 23.15 3.37
N ILE A 197 -3.42 22.47 3.75
CA ILE A 197 -3.11 21.12 3.29
C ILE A 197 -4.14 20.11 3.81
N PHE A 198 -4.49 20.17 5.09
CA PHE A 198 -5.46 19.25 5.70
C PHE A 198 -6.84 19.36 5.06
N TYR A 199 -7.46 20.55 5.15
CA TYR A 199 -8.82 20.75 4.63
C TYR A 199 -8.87 20.70 3.10
N GLY A 200 -7.81 21.11 2.41
CA GLY A 200 -7.67 20.98 0.97
C GLY A 200 -7.66 19.51 0.52
N ASN A 201 -6.89 18.64 1.21
CA ASN A 201 -6.90 17.21 0.93
C ASN A 201 -8.27 16.59 1.23
N VAL A 202 -8.83 16.82 2.42
CA VAL A 202 -10.16 16.31 2.78
C VAL A 202 -11.22 16.72 1.76
N GLY A 203 -11.23 18.00 1.34
CA GLY A 203 -12.15 18.51 0.33
C GLY A 203 -11.96 17.87 -1.05
N SER A 204 -10.71 17.74 -1.50
CA SER A 204 -10.36 17.11 -2.78
C SER A 204 -10.81 15.65 -2.81
N ILE A 205 -10.57 14.90 -1.74
CA ILE A 205 -10.93 13.48 -1.66
C ILE A 205 -12.46 13.31 -1.64
N LYS A 206 -13.17 14.11 -0.85
CA LYS A 206 -14.65 14.12 -0.84
C LYS A 206 -15.22 14.34 -2.24
N GLU A 207 -14.72 15.35 -2.94
CA GLU A 207 -15.18 15.65 -4.30
C GLU A 207 -14.86 14.51 -5.27
N LEU A 208 -13.64 13.96 -5.23
CA LEU A 208 -13.27 12.84 -6.09
C LEU A 208 -14.15 11.62 -5.84
N ILE A 209 -14.42 11.25 -4.59
CA ILE A 209 -15.35 10.15 -4.27
C ILE A 209 -16.74 10.44 -4.86
N LEU A 210 -17.24 11.67 -4.73
CA LEU A 210 -18.54 12.04 -5.31
C LEU A 210 -18.56 11.92 -6.83
N GLN A 211 -17.45 12.29 -7.52
CA GLN A 211 -17.34 12.13 -8.97
C GLN A 211 -17.33 10.64 -9.35
N TYR A 212 -16.57 9.78 -8.65
CA TYR A 212 -16.61 8.32 -8.88
C TYR A 212 -18.01 7.75 -8.66
N LYS A 213 -18.71 8.15 -7.59
CA LYS A 213 -20.07 7.66 -7.29
C LYS A 213 -21.13 8.07 -8.31
N LYS A 214 -20.91 9.07 -9.16
CA LYS A 214 -21.79 9.36 -10.30
C LYS A 214 -21.79 8.23 -11.34
N PHE A 215 -20.65 7.55 -11.52
CA PHE A 215 -20.51 6.44 -12.47
C PHE A 215 -20.66 5.07 -11.78
N PHE A 216 -20.29 5.00 -10.51
CA PHE A 216 -20.28 3.78 -9.70
C PHE A 216 -20.99 4.04 -8.37
N PRO A 217 -22.31 4.17 -8.36
CA PRO A 217 -23.09 4.61 -7.18
C PRO A 217 -22.98 3.66 -5.99
N ASN A 218 -22.71 2.38 -6.23
CA ASN A 218 -22.58 1.34 -5.21
C ASN A 218 -21.14 1.08 -4.79
N ALA A 219 -20.17 1.87 -5.27
CA ALA A 219 -18.76 1.65 -4.94
C ALA A 219 -18.53 1.68 -3.42
N TYR A 220 -17.94 0.60 -2.92
CA TYR A 220 -17.44 0.51 -1.55
C TYR A 220 -16.08 1.15 -1.50
N VAL A 221 -15.94 2.19 -0.69
CA VAL A 221 -14.73 3.03 -0.65
C VAL A 221 -13.82 2.54 0.48
N ILE A 222 -12.62 2.12 0.11
CA ILE A 222 -11.59 1.62 1.02
C ILE A 222 -10.44 2.61 1.02
N ALA A 223 -9.98 2.98 2.20
CA ALA A 223 -8.77 3.78 2.40
C ALA A 223 -7.63 2.92 2.93
N THR A 224 -6.40 3.23 2.53
CA THR A 224 -5.16 2.65 3.04
C THR A 224 -4.05 3.69 3.06
N GLY A 225 -2.82 3.29 3.41
CA GLY A 225 -1.65 4.17 3.43
C GLY A 225 -1.46 4.91 4.74
N GLY A 226 -0.22 5.36 4.97
CA GLY A 226 0.22 5.81 6.29
C GLY A 226 -0.42 7.10 6.82
N GLN A 227 -1.00 7.94 5.94
CA GLN A 227 -1.72 9.16 6.33
C GLN A 227 -3.25 8.95 6.33
N GLY A 228 -3.71 7.79 5.85
CA GLY A 228 -5.12 7.53 5.60
C GLY A 228 -5.96 7.41 6.86
N GLU A 229 -5.43 6.83 7.93
CA GLU A 229 -6.18 6.59 9.16
C GLU A 229 -6.85 7.86 9.68
N LYS A 230 -6.06 8.90 9.94
CA LYS A 230 -6.58 10.18 10.45
C LYS A 230 -7.49 10.92 9.47
N ILE A 231 -7.12 10.93 8.18
CA ILE A 231 -7.90 11.66 7.16
C ILE A 231 -9.24 10.98 6.91
N SER A 232 -9.27 9.65 6.93
CA SER A 232 -10.50 8.87 6.76
C SER A 232 -11.59 9.22 7.78
N GLU A 233 -11.21 9.62 8.99
CA GLU A 233 -12.15 10.03 10.03
C GLU A 233 -12.98 11.27 9.66
N TYR A 234 -12.46 12.13 8.75
CA TYR A 234 -13.11 13.35 8.27
C TYR A 234 -13.90 13.16 6.98
N ILE A 235 -13.93 11.92 6.44
CA ILE A 235 -14.55 11.62 5.15
C ILE A 235 -15.58 10.51 5.33
N GLU A 236 -16.84 10.90 5.54
CA GLU A 236 -17.94 9.96 5.77
C GLU A 236 -18.18 8.97 4.62
N GLN A 237 -17.75 9.32 3.41
CA GLN A 237 -17.89 8.50 2.22
C GLN A 237 -16.91 7.31 2.18
N ILE A 238 -15.87 7.32 3.00
CA ILE A 238 -14.95 6.18 3.18
C ILE A 238 -15.66 5.17 4.08
N ASN A 239 -15.86 3.97 3.53
CA ASN A 239 -16.54 2.90 4.26
C ASN A 239 -15.61 2.21 5.27
N GLU A 240 -14.32 2.10 4.92
CA GLU A 240 -13.36 1.37 5.76
C GLU A 240 -11.93 1.87 5.52
N TYR A 241 -11.12 1.90 6.59
CA TYR A 241 -9.68 2.04 6.50
C TYR A 241 -9.02 0.68 6.77
N VAL A 242 -8.23 0.20 5.80
CA VAL A 242 -7.51 -1.08 5.88
C VAL A 242 -6.01 -0.78 5.93
N PRO A 243 -5.38 -0.88 7.10
CA PRO A 243 -3.94 -0.68 7.21
C PRO A 243 -3.16 -1.81 6.51
N LYS A 244 -1.98 -1.49 5.99
CA LYS A 244 -1.05 -2.46 5.37
C LYS A 244 -1.67 -3.26 4.22
N LEU A 245 -2.53 -2.63 3.43
CA LEU A 245 -3.19 -3.27 2.30
C LEU A 245 -2.15 -3.77 1.28
N GLY A 246 -1.13 -2.97 0.97
CA GLY A 246 -0.04 -3.34 0.06
C GLY A 246 0.71 -4.59 0.52
N GLU A 247 1.02 -4.68 1.82
CA GLU A 247 1.67 -5.86 2.38
C GLU A 247 0.79 -7.12 2.24
N MET A 248 -0.51 -6.99 2.45
CA MET A 248 -1.46 -8.09 2.22
C MET A 248 -1.47 -8.51 0.76
N GLY A 249 -1.44 -7.55 -0.15
CA GLY A 249 -1.42 -7.78 -1.60
C GLY A 249 -0.14 -8.44 -2.10
N ILE A 250 1.01 -8.13 -1.51
CA ILE A 250 2.27 -8.83 -1.81
C ILE A 250 2.16 -10.32 -1.47
N PHE A 251 1.58 -10.65 -0.32
CA PHE A 251 1.36 -12.05 0.02
C PHE A 251 0.32 -12.71 -0.89
N GLU A 252 -0.76 -12.01 -1.23
CA GLU A 252 -1.77 -12.53 -2.15
C GLU A 252 -1.17 -12.79 -3.55
N PHE A 253 -0.28 -11.91 -4.04
CA PHE A 253 0.47 -12.15 -5.24
C PHE A 253 1.32 -13.44 -5.16
N TYR A 254 2.03 -13.65 -4.04
CA TYR A 254 2.76 -14.90 -3.78
C TYR A 254 1.82 -16.11 -3.83
N ARG A 255 0.70 -16.05 -3.12
CA ARG A 255 -0.28 -17.14 -3.04
C ARG A 255 -0.77 -17.56 -4.43
N LEU A 256 -1.15 -16.59 -5.24
CA LEU A 256 -1.68 -16.82 -6.59
C LEU A 256 -0.64 -17.39 -7.56
N ASN A 257 0.64 -17.10 -7.34
CA ASN A 257 1.71 -17.54 -8.24
C ASN A 257 2.36 -18.87 -7.85
N PHE A 258 2.40 -19.18 -6.56
CA PHE A 258 3.22 -20.28 -6.04
C PHE A 258 2.45 -21.35 -5.27
N LEU A 259 1.26 -21.03 -4.75
CA LEU A 259 0.44 -22.02 -4.08
C LEU A 259 -0.61 -22.55 -5.06
N LYS A 260 -0.74 -23.90 -5.13
CA LYS A 260 -1.83 -24.51 -5.90
C LYS A 260 -3.14 -24.20 -5.19
N GLU A 261 -4.18 -23.86 -5.93
CA GLU A 261 -5.54 -23.77 -5.41
C GLU A 261 -5.93 -25.16 -4.86
N ASN A 262 -5.86 -25.32 -3.55
CA ASN A 262 -6.66 -26.33 -2.89
C ASN A 262 -8.05 -25.75 -2.72
N SER A 263 -9.06 -26.49 -3.17
CA SER A 263 -10.47 -26.11 -3.26
C SER A 263 -11.15 -25.67 -1.95
N ASP A 264 -10.44 -25.60 -0.84
CA ASP A 264 -11.00 -25.30 0.48
C ASP A 264 -10.47 -23.96 0.99
N GLY A 265 -11.12 -22.90 0.51
CA GLY A 265 -10.74 -21.49 0.63
C GLY A 265 -10.84 -20.82 1.99
N ILE A 266 -10.16 -21.28 3.04
CA ILE A 266 -10.10 -20.54 4.32
C ILE A 266 -8.66 -20.50 4.82
N TRP A 267 -7.89 -19.51 4.34
CA TRP A 267 -6.52 -19.26 4.84
C TRP A 267 -6.43 -18.08 5.82
N TRP A 268 -7.48 -17.27 5.95
CA TRP A 268 -7.49 -16.12 6.85
C TRP A 268 -8.56 -16.30 7.93
N LYS A 269 -8.18 -16.81 9.10
CA LYS A 269 -9.02 -16.63 10.29
C LYS A 269 -8.74 -15.23 10.84
N GLY A 270 -9.46 -14.26 10.32
CA GLY A 270 -9.37 -12.87 10.78
C GLY A 270 -9.85 -12.72 12.23
N ILE A 271 -9.12 -11.95 13.01
CA ILE A 271 -9.59 -11.47 14.31
C ILE A 271 -10.50 -10.29 14.04
N THR A 272 -11.74 -10.38 14.50
CA THR A 272 -12.75 -9.35 14.30
C THR A 272 -12.55 -8.21 15.30
N VAL A 273 -12.32 -6.99 14.84
CA VAL A 273 -12.29 -5.78 15.67
C VAL A 273 -13.63 -5.07 15.60
N LYS A 274 -14.11 -4.66 16.75
CA LYS A 274 -15.37 -3.92 16.89
C LYS A 274 -15.14 -2.44 16.55
N ASN A 275 -15.85 -1.91 15.59
CA ASN A 275 -15.92 -0.46 15.42
C ASN A 275 -16.96 0.09 16.40
N GLU A 276 -16.53 0.96 17.30
CA GLU A 276 -17.41 1.54 18.32
C GLU A 276 -18.51 2.47 17.73
N ARG A 277 -18.34 2.95 16.50
CA ARG A 277 -19.33 3.83 15.86
C ARG A 277 -20.56 3.10 15.29
N ASN A 278 -20.41 1.86 14.78
CA ASN A 278 -21.49 1.17 14.06
C ASN A 278 -21.86 -0.21 14.60
N ASN A 279 -21.30 -0.65 15.71
CA ASN A 279 -21.49 -2.00 16.26
C ASN A 279 -21.15 -3.16 15.28
N GLU A 280 -20.41 -2.88 14.22
CA GLU A 280 -19.95 -3.83 13.21
C GLU A 280 -18.59 -4.42 13.59
N ARG A 281 -18.36 -5.65 13.17
CA ARG A 281 -17.14 -6.39 13.51
C ARG A 281 -16.11 -6.22 12.39
N TYR A 282 -14.93 -5.69 12.72
CA TYR A 282 -13.79 -5.59 11.80
C TYR A 282 -12.80 -6.71 12.05
N ILE A 283 -12.07 -7.08 11.00
CA ILE A 283 -11.02 -8.09 11.09
C ILE A 283 -9.73 -7.41 11.57
N ASN A 284 -9.28 -7.72 12.79
CA ASN A 284 -8.01 -7.22 13.28
C ASN A 284 -6.87 -8.19 12.93
N TRP A 285 -5.96 -7.73 12.09
CA TRP A 285 -4.81 -8.47 11.64
C TRP A 285 -3.57 -8.30 12.55
N PHE A 286 -3.72 -7.68 13.75
CA PHE A 286 -2.62 -7.07 14.47
C PHE A 286 -2.28 -7.62 15.86
N ASN A 287 -2.90 -8.68 16.34
CA ASN A 287 -2.50 -9.24 17.62
C ASN A 287 -2.43 -10.77 17.58
N ILE A 288 -1.28 -11.27 17.23
CA ILE A 288 -0.58 -12.36 17.91
C ILE A 288 0.93 -12.09 17.74
#